data_1fd4425ddfed62ab506280bc4841cb37
#
_entry.id   1fd4425ddfed62ab506280bc4841cb37
#
_cell.length_a   1.000
_cell.length_b   1.000
_cell.length_c   1.000
_cell.angle_alpha   90.00
_cell.angle_beta   90.00
_cell.angle_gamma   90.00
#
_symmetry.space_group_name_H-M   'P 1'
#
loop_
_entity.id
_entity.type
_entity.pdbx_description
1 polymer ?
#
loop_
_entity_poly.entity_id
_entity_poly.type
_entity_poly.pdbx_seq_one_letter_code
_entity_poly.pdbx_strand_id
1 'polypeptide(L)'
;MSKVVKIDLRIRDPEAFIRALRDIFGQEAVEVLQAETIREAIQAASQGKGLARRAYGGAAFRDAVAVVRTGTPYAVSLRKEGGVEKIQGQVPYSDLALVAREDGSVELVADHFTDQRLLTALRAAYIRGLMEKAAQKAASRRTRGGRMYRVLDHAIEGKEIVVRVEVW
;
A
#
# COMPACT_ATOMS: atom_id res chain seq x y z
N MET A 1 -14.72 -22.65 0.24
CA MET A 1 -13.42 -22.47 -0.44
C MET A 1 -13.03 -21.01 -0.37
N SER A 2 -11.82 -20.74 0.05
CA SER A 2 -11.29 -19.38 0.01
C SER A 2 -10.97 -18.99 -1.43
N LYS A 3 -11.30 -17.77 -1.79
CA LYS A 3 -10.94 -17.17 -3.07
C LYS A 3 -9.97 -16.04 -2.83
N VAL A 4 -9.03 -15.87 -3.74
CA VAL A 4 -8.20 -14.68 -3.75
C VAL A 4 -9.08 -13.51 -4.16
N VAL A 5 -9.22 -12.52 -3.28
CA VAL A 5 -9.97 -11.31 -3.55
C VAL A 5 -9.01 -10.23 -4.00
N LYS A 6 -9.26 -9.67 -5.15
CA LYS A 6 -8.56 -8.46 -5.60
C LYS A 6 -9.23 -7.27 -4.97
N ILE A 7 -8.46 -6.48 -4.26
CA ILE A 7 -8.93 -5.23 -3.71
C ILE A 7 -8.45 -4.12 -4.61
N ASP A 8 -9.40 -3.50 -5.29
CA ASP A 8 -9.12 -2.36 -6.15
C ASP A 8 -8.85 -1.13 -5.28
N LEU A 9 -7.64 -1.03 -4.79
CA LEU A 9 -7.15 0.15 -4.09
C LEU A 9 -6.50 1.15 -5.04
N ARG A 10 -6.55 0.97 -6.33
CA ARG A 10 -5.88 1.82 -7.33
C ARG A 10 -4.60 2.47 -6.81
N ILE A 11 -3.60 1.66 -6.68
CA ILE A 11 -2.32 2.09 -6.12
C ILE A 11 -1.56 2.89 -7.16
N ARG A 12 -1.57 4.22 -7.02
CA ARG A 12 -0.86 5.14 -7.91
C ARG A 12 0.57 5.41 -7.48
N ASP A 13 0.88 5.20 -6.21
CA ASP A 13 2.22 5.32 -5.64
C ASP A 13 2.62 4.02 -4.96
N PRO A 14 3.21 3.08 -5.70
CA PRO A 14 3.61 1.78 -5.14
C PRO A 14 4.61 1.86 -4.00
N GLU A 15 5.53 2.82 -4.03
CA GLU A 15 6.50 3.02 -2.94
C GLU A 15 5.80 3.40 -1.64
N ALA A 16 4.83 4.30 -1.69
CA ALA A 16 4.05 4.68 -0.53
C ALA A 16 3.23 3.51 0.00
N PHE A 17 2.74 2.64 -0.88
CA PHE A 17 2.01 1.44 -0.47
C PHE A 17 2.93 0.41 0.19
N ILE A 18 4.12 0.19 -0.34
CA ILE A 18 5.13 -0.69 0.27
C ILE A 18 5.51 -0.16 1.66
N ARG A 19 5.65 1.14 1.81
CA ARG A 19 5.89 1.77 3.11
C ARG A 19 4.74 1.50 4.09
N ALA A 20 3.50 1.58 3.63
CA ALA A 20 2.32 1.25 4.44
C ALA A 20 2.33 -0.21 4.89
N LEU A 21 2.70 -1.14 4.01
CA LEU A 21 2.88 -2.54 4.37
C LEU A 21 3.95 -2.72 5.45
N ARG A 22 5.07 -2.04 5.33
CA ARG A 22 6.15 -2.07 6.32
C ARG A 22 5.74 -1.47 7.66
N ASP A 23 4.93 -0.43 7.65
CA ASP A 23 4.39 0.17 8.87
C ASP A 23 3.50 -0.80 9.65
N ILE A 24 2.75 -1.64 8.96
CA ILE A 24 1.83 -2.60 9.58
C ILE A 24 2.50 -3.91 9.95
N PHE A 25 3.30 -4.48 9.05
CA PHE A 25 3.90 -5.81 9.23
C PHE A 25 5.33 -5.79 9.73
N GLY A 26 5.99 -4.65 9.70
CA GLY A 26 7.43 -4.52 9.96
C GLY A 26 8.27 -4.66 8.70
N GLN A 27 9.45 -4.05 8.71
CA GLN A 27 10.33 -4.03 7.54
C GLN A 27 10.77 -5.42 7.06
N GLU A 28 11.06 -6.30 8.00
CA GLU A 28 11.58 -7.64 7.68
C GLU A 28 10.52 -8.58 7.12
N ALA A 29 9.24 -8.34 7.46
CA ALA A 29 8.14 -9.17 7.00
C ALA A 29 7.70 -8.88 5.58
N VAL A 30 8.09 -7.74 5.01
CA VAL A 30 7.72 -7.33 3.66
C VAL A 30 8.89 -7.58 2.72
N GLU A 31 8.75 -8.59 1.87
CA GLU A 31 9.72 -8.87 0.81
C GLU A 31 9.43 -7.94 -0.36
N VAL A 32 10.45 -7.28 -0.89
CA VAL A 32 10.33 -6.39 -2.04
C VAL A 32 11.27 -6.85 -3.14
N LEU A 33 10.78 -6.86 -4.38
CA LEU A 33 11.57 -7.22 -5.53
C LEU A 33 12.75 -6.25 -5.69
N GLN A 34 13.95 -6.81 -5.75
CA GLN A 34 15.15 -5.99 -5.92
C GLN A 34 15.25 -5.46 -7.34
N ALA A 35 15.33 -4.14 -7.46
CA ALA A 35 15.56 -3.41 -8.68
C ALA A 35 16.12 -2.03 -8.35
N GLU A 36 16.73 -1.37 -9.29
CA GLU A 36 17.25 -0.02 -9.08
C GLU A 36 16.15 0.99 -8.81
N THR A 37 15.01 0.81 -9.47
CA THR A 37 13.84 1.68 -9.30
C THR A 37 12.58 0.83 -9.13
N ILE A 38 11.55 1.42 -8.50
CA ILE A 38 10.24 0.78 -8.38
C ILE A 38 9.61 0.52 -9.76
N ARG A 39 9.86 1.38 -10.71
CA ARG A 39 9.39 1.23 -12.09
C ARG A 39 9.95 -0.03 -12.75
N GLU A 40 11.23 -0.30 -12.57
CA GLU A 40 11.89 -1.52 -13.07
C GLU A 40 11.33 -2.76 -12.38
N ALA A 41 11.08 -2.69 -11.07
CA ALA A 41 10.47 -3.79 -10.33
C ALA A 41 9.06 -4.11 -10.88
N ILE A 42 8.25 -3.10 -11.12
CA ILE A 42 6.91 -3.25 -11.70
C ILE A 42 7.00 -3.86 -13.10
N GLN A 43 7.91 -3.39 -13.92
CA GLN A 43 8.09 -3.90 -15.27
C GLN A 43 8.50 -5.38 -15.25
N ALA A 44 9.45 -5.76 -14.40
CA ALA A 44 9.88 -7.15 -14.26
C ALA A 44 8.73 -8.04 -13.78
N ALA A 45 8.00 -7.61 -12.77
CA ALA A 45 6.85 -8.34 -12.23
C ALA A 45 5.74 -8.51 -13.27
N SER A 46 5.47 -7.48 -14.08
CA SER A 46 4.47 -7.54 -15.15
C SER A 46 4.83 -8.55 -16.25
N GLN A 47 6.10 -8.89 -16.37
CA GLN A 47 6.63 -9.87 -17.33
C GLN A 47 6.82 -11.27 -16.74
N GLY A 48 6.32 -11.52 -15.55
CA GLY A 48 6.47 -12.82 -14.87
C GLY A 48 7.84 -13.04 -14.22
N LYS A 49 8.62 -11.99 -14.03
CA LYS A 49 9.94 -11.99 -13.37
C LYS A 49 9.91 -11.32 -11.99
N GLY A 50 8.75 -11.29 -11.36
CA GLY A 50 8.56 -10.76 -10.04
C GLY A 50 8.88 -11.76 -8.94
N LEU A 51 8.57 -11.39 -7.70
CA LEU A 51 8.62 -12.27 -6.55
C LEU A 51 7.60 -13.40 -6.69
N ALA A 52 7.98 -14.58 -6.28
CA ALA A 52 7.05 -15.70 -6.16
C ALA A 52 6.08 -15.45 -5.01
N ARG A 53 4.81 -15.63 -5.26
CA ARG A 53 3.75 -15.61 -4.25
C ARG A 53 2.92 -16.88 -4.34
N ARG A 54 2.43 -17.33 -3.20
CA ARG A 54 1.53 -18.48 -3.12
C ARG A 54 0.08 -18.01 -3.06
N ALA A 55 -0.71 -18.50 -3.99
CA ALA A 55 -2.16 -18.40 -3.92
C ALA A 55 -2.74 -19.62 -3.19
N TYR A 56 -4.03 -19.55 -2.86
CA TYR A 56 -4.75 -20.67 -2.27
C TYR A 56 -4.67 -21.91 -3.18
N GLY A 57 -4.52 -23.08 -2.56
CA GLY A 57 -4.38 -24.34 -3.31
C GLY A 57 -2.96 -24.64 -3.77
N GLY A 58 -1.96 -23.86 -3.39
CA GLY A 58 -0.55 -24.09 -3.68
C GLY A 58 -0.07 -23.58 -5.04
N ALA A 59 -0.94 -22.90 -5.81
CA ALA A 59 -0.53 -22.23 -7.05
C ALA A 59 0.47 -21.10 -6.74
N ALA A 60 1.54 -21.04 -7.54
CA ALA A 60 2.56 -20.00 -7.40
C ALA A 60 2.56 -19.07 -8.62
N PHE A 61 2.72 -17.78 -8.39
CA PHE A 61 2.82 -16.76 -9.42
C PHE A 61 4.07 -15.91 -9.20
N ARG A 62 4.61 -15.36 -10.25
CA ARG A 62 5.80 -14.48 -10.21
C ARG A 62 5.48 -13.08 -10.73
N ASP A 63 4.37 -12.54 -10.25
CA ASP A 63 3.84 -11.23 -10.64
C ASP A 63 3.91 -10.19 -9.52
N ALA A 64 4.57 -10.51 -8.42
CA ALA A 64 4.58 -9.65 -7.24
C ALA A 64 5.79 -8.72 -7.20
N VAL A 65 5.52 -7.48 -6.83
CA VAL A 65 6.52 -6.45 -6.52
C VAL A 65 6.88 -6.51 -5.04
N ALA A 66 5.91 -6.79 -4.20
CA ALA A 66 6.08 -6.97 -2.76
C ALA A 66 5.18 -8.10 -2.25
N VAL A 67 5.64 -8.82 -1.25
CA VAL A 67 4.93 -9.98 -0.69
C VAL A 67 5.04 -9.98 0.84
N VAL A 68 3.91 -10.23 1.48
CA VAL A 68 3.84 -10.58 2.91
C VAL A 68 3.33 -12.01 2.99
N ARG A 69 4.14 -12.90 3.57
CA ARG A 69 3.87 -14.35 3.57
C ARG A 69 2.68 -14.71 4.46
N THR A 70 1.98 -15.76 4.07
CA THR A 70 0.98 -16.42 4.92
C THR A 70 1.55 -16.72 6.29
N GLY A 71 0.76 -16.46 7.33
CA GLY A 71 1.18 -16.66 8.72
C GLY A 71 1.90 -15.48 9.33
N THR A 72 2.23 -14.45 8.57
CA THR A 72 2.84 -13.24 9.12
C THR A 72 1.87 -12.56 10.08
N PRO A 73 2.27 -12.34 11.35
CA PRO A 73 1.41 -11.69 12.33
C PRO A 73 1.34 -10.19 12.10
N TYR A 74 0.22 -9.62 12.49
CA TYR A 74 0.04 -8.17 12.55
C TYR A 74 -0.71 -7.78 13.81
N ALA A 75 -0.40 -6.58 14.30
CA ALA A 75 -1.14 -5.92 15.37
C ALA A 75 -1.18 -4.45 15.04
N VAL A 76 -2.36 -3.92 14.80
CA VAL A 76 -2.53 -2.53 14.37
C VAL A 76 -3.70 -1.89 15.12
N SER A 77 -3.59 -0.59 15.34
CA SER A 77 -4.66 0.20 15.97
C SER A 77 -5.35 1.03 14.89
N LEU A 78 -6.64 0.86 14.78
CA LEU A 78 -7.48 1.62 13.85
C LEU A 78 -8.28 2.66 14.63
N ARG A 79 -8.09 3.93 14.31
CA ARG A 79 -8.89 5.01 14.90
C ARG A 79 -10.27 5.03 14.30
N LYS A 80 -11.27 4.98 15.17
CA LYS A 80 -12.68 5.12 14.82
C LYS A 80 -13.29 6.27 15.62
N GLU A 81 -14.42 6.77 15.15
CA GLU A 81 -15.30 7.63 15.93
C GLU A 81 -15.68 6.93 17.25
N GLY A 82 -15.32 7.51 18.39
CA GLY A 82 -15.57 6.92 19.71
C GLY A 82 -14.42 6.10 20.30
N GLY A 83 -13.25 6.00 19.65
CA GLY A 83 -12.08 5.35 20.25
C GLY A 83 -11.11 4.70 19.27
N VAL A 84 -10.37 3.73 19.80
CA VAL A 84 -9.35 2.98 19.05
C VAL A 84 -9.70 1.50 19.08
N GLU A 85 -9.79 0.88 17.93
CA GLU A 85 -9.94 -0.56 17.80
C GLU A 85 -8.57 -1.20 17.53
N LYS A 86 -8.22 -2.20 18.33
CA LYS A 86 -7.03 -3.02 18.09
C LYS A 86 -7.38 -4.22 17.23
N ILE A 87 -6.63 -4.42 16.17
CA ILE A 87 -6.79 -5.51 15.23
C ILE A 87 -5.55 -6.38 15.30
N GLN A 88 -5.75 -7.67 15.56
CA GLN A 88 -4.68 -8.66 15.62
C GLN A 88 -5.03 -9.87 14.81
N GLY A 89 -4.04 -10.47 14.19
CA GLY A 89 -4.21 -11.68 13.42
C GLY A 89 -2.95 -12.02 12.65
N GLN A 90 -3.12 -12.84 11.65
CA GLN A 90 -2.04 -13.21 10.73
C GLN A 90 -2.60 -13.32 9.31
N VAL A 91 -1.73 -13.19 8.33
CA VAL A 91 -2.09 -13.32 6.91
C VAL A 91 -2.63 -14.73 6.67
N PRO A 92 -3.90 -14.88 6.25
CA PRO A 92 -4.50 -16.22 6.12
C PRO A 92 -4.27 -16.82 4.72
N TYR A 93 -4.10 -18.13 4.67
CA TYR A 93 -4.17 -19.04 3.52
C TYR A 93 -3.36 -18.73 2.27
N SER A 94 -3.29 -17.50 1.82
CA SER A 94 -2.47 -17.09 0.67
C SER A 94 -1.64 -15.86 1.01
N ASP A 95 -0.55 -15.67 0.27
CA ASP A 95 0.32 -14.51 0.49
C ASP A 95 -0.42 -13.21 0.13
N LEU A 96 -0.26 -12.21 0.98
CA LEU A 96 -0.68 -10.85 0.67
C LEU A 96 0.36 -10.25 -0.26
N ALA A 97 -0.04 -9.76 -1.42
CA ALA A 97 0.91 -9.32 -2.42
C ALA A 97 0.48 -8.05 -3.15
N LEU A 98 1.47 -7.24 -3.46
CA LEU A 98 1.35 -6.14 -4.39
C LEU A 98 1.76 -6.65 -5.77
N VAL A 99 0.81 -6.77 -6.69
CA VAL A 99 0.98 -7.43 -7.98
C VAL A 99 1.00 -6.42 -9.11
N ALA A 100 1.87 -6.65 -10.09
CA ALA A 100 1.90 -5.86 -11.32
C ALA A 100 1.14 -6.57 -12.43
N ARG A 101 0.31 -5.82 -13.14
CA ARG A 101 -0.43 -6.30 -14.31
C ARG A 101 0.34 -6.01 -15.60
N GLU A 102 -0.08 -6.64 -16.67
CA GLU A 102 0.55 -6.47 -17.99
C GLU A 102 0.54 -5.03 -18.49
N ASP A 103 -0.48 -4.26 -18.10
CA ASP A 103 -0.60 -2.84 -18.44
C ASP A 103 0.26 -1.91 -17.55
N GLY A 104 1.02 -2.48 -16.61
CA GLY A 104 1.85 -1.73 -15.69
C GLY A 104 1.12 -1.20 -14.45
N SER A 105 -0.17 -1.50 -14.31
CA SER A 105 -0.92 -1.16 -13.10
C SER A 105 -0.54 -2.11 -11.95
N VAL A 106 -0.75 -1.63 -10.73
CA VAL A 106 -0.40 -2.36 -9.51
C VAL A 106 -1.65 -2.54 -8.66
N GLU A 107 -1.85 -3.74 -8.14
CA GLU A 107 -3.01 -4.12 -7.33
C GLU A 107 -2.58 -4.86 -6.08
N LEU A 108 -3.34 -4.71 -5.01
CA LEU A 108 -3.22 -5.55 -3.82
C LEU A 108 -4.05 -6.82 -4.00
N VAL A 109 -3.43 -7.96 -3.79
CA VAL A 109 -4.08 -9.28 -3.82
C VAL A 109 -4.04 -9.88 -2.42
N ALA A 110 -5.19 -10.26 -1.91
CA ALA A 110 -5.34 -10.84 -0.59
C ALA A 110 -6.31 -12.03 -0.62
N ASP A 111 -6.18 -12.91 0.37
CA ASP A 111 -7.12 -14.01 0.54
C ASP A 111 -8.51 -13.49 0.94
N HIS A 112 -9.54 -14.22 0.54
CA HIS A 112 -10.94 -13.96 0.88
C HIS A 112 -11.18 -13.84 2.39
N PHE A 113 -10.45 -14.60 3.19
CA PHE A 113 -10.56 -14.57 4.64
C PHE A 113 -9.73 -13.48 5.32
N THR A 114 -9.04 -12.66 4.56
CA THR A 114 -8.31 -11.51 5.13
C THR A 114 -9.27 -10.58 5.85
N ASP A 115 -8.93 -10.18 7.06
CA ASP A 115 -9.75 -9.27 7.85
C ASP A 115 -9.90 -7.92 7.12
N GLN A 116 -11.13 -7.52 6.87
CA GLN A 116 -11.43 -6.25 6.18
C GLN A 116 -10.92 -5.04 6.97
N ARG A 117 -10.82 -5.14 8.27
CA ARG A 117 -10.26 -4.09 9.12
C ARG A 117 -8.76 -3.90 8.87
N LEU A 118 -8.02 -4.99 8.58
CA LEU A 118 -6.62 -4.93 8.15
C LEU A 118 -6.50 -4.14 6.85
N LEU A 119 -7.37 -4.41 5.89
CA LEU A 119 -7.36 -3.74 4.60
C LEU A 119 -7.70 -2.25 4.74
N THR A 120 -8.64 -1.94 5.62
CA THR A 120 -8.95 -0.55 5.98
C THR A 120 -7.74 0.15 6.61
N ALA A 121 -7.03 -0.52 7.50
CA ALA A 121 -5.82 0.00 8.13
C ALA A 121 -4.69 0.22 7.12
N LEU A 122 -4.51 -0.70 6.17
CA LEU A 122 -3.55 -0.56 5.07
C LEU A 122 -3.87 0.66 4.21
N ARG A 123 -5.13 0.82 3.84
CA ARG A 123 -5.59 1.98 3.08
C ARG A 123 -5.33 3.28 3.82
N ALA A 124 -5.65 3.31 5.12
CA ALA A 124 -5.42 4.48 5.95
C ALA A 124 -3.93 4.83 6.06
N ALA A 125 -3.06 3.83 6.23
CA ALA A 125 -1.62 4.01 6.27
C ALA A 125 -1.07 4.51 4.92
N TYR A 126 -1.58 3.99 3.82
CA TYR A 126 -1.22 4.43 2.47
C TYR A 126 -1.59 5.89 2.24
N ILE A 127 -2.81 6.27 2.58
CA ILE A 127 -3.30 7.65 2.45
C ILE A 127 -2.46 8.60 3.31
N ARG A 128 -2.16 8.20 4.54
CA ARG A 128 -1.30 8.99 5.44
C ARG A 128 0.08 9.21 4.85
N GLY A 129 0.69 8.17 4.27
CA GLY A 129 1.97 8.27 3.59
C GLY A 129 1.94 9.21 2.39
N LEU A 130 0.87 9.17 1.59
CA LEU A 130 0.68 10.10 0.47
C LEU A 130 0.56 11.55 0.93
N MET A 131 -0.14 11.76 2.04
CA MET A 131 -0.31 13.09 2.62
C MET A 131 0.99 13.66 3.17
N GLU A 132 1.75 12.85 3.90
CA GLU A 132 3.07 13.24 4.39
C GLU A 132 4.00 13.63 3.23
N LYS A 133 3.98 12.85 2.17
CA LYS A 133 4.76 13.12 0.96
C LYS A 133 4.33 14.42 0.28
N ALA A 134 3.02 14.65 0.17
CA ALA A 134 2.47 15.89 -0.37
C ALA A 134 2.82 17.11 0.50
N ALA A 135 2.73 16.96 1.82
CA ALA A 135 3.10 18.00 2.76
C ALA A 135 4.59 18.35 2.68
N GLN A 136 5.46 17.35 2.61
CA GLN A 136 6.91 17.57 2.44
C GLN A 136 7.22 18.28 1.12
N LYS A 137 6.54 17.87 0.05
CA LYS A 137 6.69 18.49 -1.26
C LYS A 137 6.22 19.94 -1.26
N ALA A 138 5.10 20.23 -0.61
CA ALA A 138 4.58 21.59 -0.47
C ALA A 138 5.50 22.47 0.40
N ALA A 139 6.01 21.92 1.51
CA ALA A 139 6.94 22.62 2.39
C ALA A 139 8.29 22.95 1.72
N SER A 140 8.75 22.10 0.79
CA SER A 140 10.00 22.32 0.04
C SER A 140 9.82 23.25 -1.15
N ARG A 141 8.58 23.50 -1.61
CA ARG A 141 8.29 24.40 -2.73
C ARG A 141 8.07 25.82 -2.22
N ARG A 142 8.67 26.76 -2.93
CA ARG A 142 8.42 28.19 -2.75
C ARG A 142 7.79 28.76 -4.01
N THR A 143 6.83 29.67 -3.83
CA THR A 143 6.30 30.45 -4.97
C THR A 143 7.41 31.36 -5.52
N ARG A 144 7.18 31.98 -6.67
CA ARG A 144 8.08 32.98 -7.24
C ARG A 144 8.41 34.13 -6.28
N GLY A 145 7.51 34.44 -5.32
CA GLY A 145 7.74 35.45 -4.29
C GLY A 145 8.41 34.91 -3.02
N GLY A 146 8.89 33.67 -2.99
CA GLY A 146 9.49 33.05 -1.81
C GLY A 146 8.47 32.61 -0.76
N ARG A 147 7.19 32.55 -1.08
CA ARG A 147 6.13 32.14 -0.17
C ARG A 147 6.18 30.65 0.14
N MET A 148 5.87 30.31 1.38
CA MET A 148 5.80 28.93 1.85
C MET A 148 4.38 28.38 1.71
N TYR A 149 4.25 27.07 1.48
CA TYR A 149 2.98 26.36 1.50
C TYR A 149 2.82 25.63 2.82
N ARG A 150 1.61 25.63 3.34
CA ARG A 150 1.20 24.84 4.50
C ARG A 150 0.00 23.99 4.12
N VAL A 151 0.04 22.71 4.46
CA VAL A 151 -1.11 21.83 4.26
C VAL A 151 -2.14 22.09 5.35
N LEU A 152 -3.33 22.50 4.96
CA LEU A 152 -4.44 22.76 5.86
C LEU A 152 -5.31 21.53 6.07
N ASP A 153 -5.57 20.80 4.98
CA ASP A 153 -6.57 19.75 4.95
C ASP A 153 -6.31 18.81 3.77
N HIS A 154 -6.91 17.63 3.85
CA HIS A 154 -6.91 16.66 2.77
C HIS A 154 -8.23 15.95 2.73
N ALA A 155 -8.66 15.57 1.56
CA ALA A 155 -9.88 14.80 1.33
C ALA A 155 -9.68 13.80 0.21
N ILE A 156 -10.45 12.73 0.26
CA ILE A 156 -10.53 11.79 -0.85
C ILE A 156 -11.76 12.16 -1.67
N GLU A 157 -11.54 12.57 -2.91
CA GLU A 157 -12.60 12.81 -3.88
C GLU A 157 -12.54 11.74 -4.96
N GLY A 158 -13.49 10.79 -4.92
CA GLY A 158 -13.51 9.66 -5.84
C GLY A 158 -12.22 8.83 -5.74
N LYS A 159 -11.36 8.92 -6.74
CA LYS A 159 -10.08 8.20 -6.84
C LYS A 159 -8.87 9.09 -6.57
N GLU A 160 -9.09 10.32 -6.19
CA GLU A 160 -8.05 11.32 -6.01
C GLU A 160 -7.98 11.79 -4.57
N ILE A 161 -6.75 12.08 -4.13
CA ILE A 161 -6.51 12.76 -2.87
C ILE A 161 -6.32 14.23 -3.18
N VAL A 162 -7.22 15.05 -2.65
CA VAL A 162 -7.15 16.51 -2.78
C VAL A 162 -6.52 17.06 -1.52
N VAL A 163 -5.44 17.79 -1.69
CA VAL A 163 -4.71 18.43 -0.59
C VAL A 163 -4.93 19.93 -0.70
N ARG A 164 -5.51 20.53 0.35
CA ARG A 164 -5.58 21.98 0.46
C ARG A 164 -4.33 22.52 1.07
N VAL A 165 -3.77 23.53 0.45
CA VAL A 165 -2.59 24.23 0.96
C VAL A 165 -2.88 25.69 1.17
N GLU A 166 -2.31 26.24 2.23
CA GLU A 166 -2.26 27.68 2.47
C GLU A 166 -0.93 28.20 1.98
N VAL A 167 -0.95 29.35 1.33
CA VAL A 167 0.23 30.03 0.82
C VAL A 167 0.46 31.28 1.66
N TRP A 168 1.63 31.42 2.28
CA TRP A 168 2.00 32.63 2.97
C TRP A 168 3.42 33.10 2.66
#